data_e67300de83f3244407871f3175488d8a
#
_entry.id   e67300de83f3244407871f3175488d8a
#
_cell.length_a   1.000
_cell.length_b   1.000
_cell.length_c   1.000
_cell.angle_alpha   90.00
_cell.angle_beta   90.00
_cell.angle_gamma   90.00
#
_symmetry.space_group_name_H-M   'P 1'
#
loop_
_entity.id
_entity.type
_entity.pdbx_description
1 polymer ?
#
loop_
_entity_poly.entity_id
_entity_poly.type
_entity_poly.pdbx_seq_one_letter_code
_entity_poly.pdbx_strand_id
1 'polypeptide(L)'
;MCEDGDTFPADIALMTSSDDGGCFIKTSSLDGEKNLKKRIQVKGLKAYFDVTNANLKQYNGVKGHLEVEQPNKDLHTFKGTLYLDGGSKMFSFSQDQLLLKGANLANTEWVVGVVAYTGEQTKIMLNSQKGRVKMSHLEGMVNQLVIY
;
A
#
# COMPACT_ATOMS: atom_id res chain seq x y z
N MET A 1 -2.44 5.64 -9.00
CA MET A 1 -3.85 5.71 -8.58
C MET A 1 -4.61 4.52 -9.13
N CYS A 2 -5.42 3.86 -8.30
CA CYS A 2 -6.29 2.76 -8.74
C CYS A 2 -7.76 3.17 -8.58
N GLU A 3 -8.60 2.66 -9.47
CA GLU A 3 -10.02 2.95 -9.51
C GLU A 3 -10.84 1.70 -9.17
N ASP A 4 -12.12 1.91 -8.89
CA ASP A 4 -13.04 0.82 -8.51
C ASP A 4 -12.98 -0.32 -9.53
N GLY A 5 -12.82 -1.54 -9.03
CA GLY A 5 -12.69 -2.74 -9.87
C GLY A 5 -11.28 -3.05 -10.33
N ASP A 6 -10.34 -2.12 -10.23
CA ASP A 6 -8.96 -2.36 -10.64
C ASP A 6 -8.29 -3.42 -9.78
N THR A 7 -7.44 -4.22 -10.41
CA THR A 7 -6.56 -5.16 -9.72
C THR A 7 -5.26 -4.45 -9.37
N PHE A 8 -4.83 -4.55 -8.12
CA PHE A 8 -3.59 -3.90 -7.71
C PHE A 8 -2.38 -4.54 -8.39
N PRO A 9 -1.52 -3.74 -9.04
CA PRO A 9 -0.36 -4.27 -9.78
C PRO A 9 0.84 -4.58 -8.89
N ALA A 10 0.81 -4.20 -7.63
CA ALA A 10 1.90 -4.33 -6.67
C ALA A 10 1.33 -4.30 -5.26
N ASP A 11 2.20 -4.54 -4.26
CA ASP A 11 1.83 -4.28 -2.87
C ASP A 11 1.97 -2.77 -2.62
N ILE A 12 0.88 -2.14 -2.22
CA ILE A 12 0.76 -0.69 -2.16
C ILE A 12 0.39 -0.26 -0.75
N ALA A 13 1.08 0.74 -0.23
CA ALA A 13 0.73 1.38 1.03
C ALA A 13 -0.30 2.48 0.75
N LEU A 14 -1.47 2.38 1.35
CA LEU A 14 -2.58 3.32 1.14
C LEU A 14 -2.24 4.70 1.72
N MET A 15 -2.33 5.73 0.89
CA MET A 15 -2.13 7.11 1.33
C MET A 15 -3.45 7.82 1.52
N THR A 16 -4.36 7.73 0.56
CA THR A 16 -5.69 8.36 0.65
C THR A 16 -6.65 7.68 -0.32
N SER A 17 -7.93 7.98 -0.19
CA SER A 17 -8.96 7.46 -1.06
C SER A 17 -10.11 8.47 -1.22
N SER A 18 -11.00 8.17 -2.17
CA SER A 18 -12.23 8.93 -2.38
C SER A 18 -13.25 8.78 -1.24
N ASP A 19 -13.09 7.76 -0.40
CA ASP A 19 -14.01 7.47 0.70
C ASP A 19 -13.38 7.85 2.04
N ASP A 20 -13.03 9.12 2.18
CA ASP A 20 -12.45 9.72 3.39
C ASP A 20 -11.23 8.96 3.91
N GLY A 21 -10.39 8.49 3.00
CA GLY A 21 -9.16 7.79 3.32
C GLY A 21 -9.33 6.28 3.54
N GLY A 22 -10.55 5.77 3.55
CA GLY A 22 -10.81 4.34 3.66
C GLY A 22 -11.11 3.70 2.33
N CYS A 23 -10.99 2.38 2.24
CA CYS A 23 -11.38 1.64 1.05
C CYS A 23 -11.71 0.20 1.41
N PHE A 24 -12.34 -0.49 0.47
CA PHE A 24 -12.60 -1.92 0.57
C PHE A 24 -11.82 -2.65 -0.50
N ILE A 25 -11.30 -3.82 -0.16
CA ILE A 25 -10.58 -4.66 -1.10
C ILE A 25 -11.17 -6.06 -1.09
N LYS A 26 -11.14 -6.68 -2.26
CA LYS A 26 -11.56 -8.08 -2.45
C LYS A 26 -10.32 -8.94 -2.62
N THR A 27 -10.11 -9.88 -1.71
CA THR A 27 -8.91 -10.73 -1.68
C THR A 27 -9.22 -12.18 -2.03
N SER A 28 -10.41 -12.48 -2.55
CA SER A 28 -10.83 -13.85 -2.79
C SER A 28 -9.89 -14.63 -3.72
N SER A 29 -9.24 -13.96 -4.66
CA SER A 29 -8.25 -14.59 -5.53
C SER A 29 -6.94 -14.93 -4.84
N LEU A 30 -6.69 -14.39 -3.65
CA LEU A 30 -5.45 -14.60 -2.90
C LEU A 30 -5.62 -15.62 -1.77
N ASP A 31 -6.67 -15.48 -0.98
CA ASP A 31 -6.88 -16.27 0.23
C ASP A 31 -8.25 -16.97 0.26
N GLY A 32 -9.06 -16.83 -0.80
CA GLY A 32 -10.38 -17.44 -0.89
C GLY A 32 -11.46 -16.79 -0.04
N GLU A 33 -11.15 -15.74 0.69
CA GLU A 33 -12.15 -15.04 1.51
C GLU A 33 -13.08 -14.19 0.65
N LYS A 34 -14.38 -14.42 0.79
CA LYS A 34 -15.39 -13.74 -0.02
C LYS A 34 -15.80 -12.38 0.55
N ASN A 35 -15.59 -12.15 1.85
CA ASN A 35 -15.94 -10.90 2.49
C ASN A 35 -14.94 -9.82 2.12
N LEU A 36 -15.45 -8.62 1.87
CA LEU A 36 -14.58 -7.48 1.61
C LEU A 36 -13.81 -7.12 2.87
N LYS A 37 -12.56 -6.73 2.69
CA LYS A 37 -11.70 -6.27 3.78
C LYS A 37 -11.59 -4.76 3.73
N LYS A 38 -11.69 -4.13 4.88
CA LYS A 38 -11.54 -2.68 4.99
C LYS A 38 -10.07 -2.32 5.19
N ARG A 39 -9.62 -1.28 4.47
CA ARG A 39 -8.33 -0.65 4.68
C ARG A 39 -8.56 0.82 5.01
N ILE A 40 -7.75 1.36 5.92
CA ILE A 40 -7.95 2.71 6.43
C ILE A 40 -6.66 3.51 6.33
N GLN A 41 -6.80 4.80 6.06
CA GLN A 41 -5.70 5.75 6.06
C GLN A 41 -5.11 5.88 7.47
N VAL A 42 -3.78 6.05 7.55
CA VAL A 42 -3.11 6.33 8.82
C VAL A 42 -3.63 7.65 9.38
N LYS A 43 -3.92 7.65 10.67
CA LYS A 43 -4.40 8.85 11.36
C LYS A 43 -3.39 9.99 11.25
N GLY A 44 -3.87 11.17 10.89
CA GLY A 44 -3.04 12.35 10.71
C GLY A 44 -2.48 12.55 9.31
N LEU A 45 -2.51 11.51 8.47
CA LEU A 45 -1.99 11.60 7.11
C LEU A 45 -2.88 12.47 6.20
N LYS A 46 -4.13 12.65 6.57
CA LYS A 46 -5.10 13.46 5.83
C LYS A 46 -4.63 14.91 5.60
N ALA A 47 -3.82 15.45 6.50
CA ALA A 47 -3.28 16.80 6.36
C ALA A 47 -2.37 16.94 5.13
N TYR A 48 -1.77 15.83 4.68
CA TYR A 48 -0.86 15.81 3.54
C TYR A 48 -1.53 15.28 2.26
N PHE A 49 -2.56 14.47 2.39
CA PHE A 49 -3.26 13.83 1.29
C PHE A 49 -4.75 14.07 1.46
N ASP A 50 -5.19 15.24 1.02
CA ASP A 50 -6.60 15.62 1.13
C ASP A 50 -7.43 14.96 0.03
N VAL A 51 -8.66 14.63 0.37
CA VAL A 51 -9.58 13.78 -0.41
C VAL A 51 -10.39 14.56 -1.44
N THR A 52 -10.19 15.87 -1.61
CA THR A 52 -11.12 16.72 -2.35
C THR A 52 -11.23 16.45 -3.84
N ASN A 53 -10.21 15.84 -4.43
CA ASN A 53 -10.31 15.40 -5.84
C ASN A 53 -9.19 14.41 -6.17
N ALA A 54 -9.36 13.69 -7.29
CA ALA A 54 -8.41 12.69 -7.76
C ALA A 54 -7.23 13.29 -8.56
N ASN A 55 -6.94 14.57 -8.38
CA ASN A 55 -5.87 15.22 -9.14
C ASN A 55 -4.51 14.93 -8.48
N LEU A 56 -3.75 14.04 -9.08
CA LEU A 56 -2.44 13.65 -8.57
C LEU A 56 -1.43 14.81 -8.51
N LYS A 57 -1.64 15.86 -9.31
CA LYS A 57 -0.73 17.00 -9.31
C LYS A 57 -0.64 17.70 -7.96
N GLN A 58 -1.71 17.68 -7.17
CA GLN A 58 -1.69 18.30 -5.85
C GLN A 58 -0.75 17.60 -4.88
N TYR A 59 -0.36 16.36 -5.17
CA TYR A 59 0.54 15.57 -4.33
C TYR A 59 2.01 15.67 -4.76
N ASN A 60 2.30 16.31 -5.88
CA ASN A 60 3.67 16.38 -6.40
C ASN A 60 4.63 17.14 -5.48
N GLY A 61 4.12 17.99 -4.61
CA GLY A 61 4.92 18.69 -3.62
C GLY A 61 5.19 17.90 -2.35
N VAL A 62 4.55 16.77 -2.17
CA VAL A 62 4.74 15.93 -0.99
C VAL A 62 6.02 15.13 -1.17
N LYS A 63 7.00 15.38 -0.30
CA LYS A 63 8.31 14.73 -0.36
C LYS A 63 8.52 13.88 0.89
N GLY A 64 9.06 12.70 0.69
CA GLY A 64 9.33 11.81 1.79
C GLY A 64 9.81 10.46 1.30
N HIS A 65 9.89 9.51 2.22
CA HIS A 65 10.23 8.15 1.90
C HIS A 65 9.49 7.19 2.82
N LEU A 66 9.27 6.00 2.32
CA LEU A 66 8.63 4.91 3.06
C LEU A 66 9.67 3.83 3.32
N GLU A 67 9.94 3.56 4.60
CA GLU A 67 10.74 2.41 5.00
C GLU A 67 9.82 1.25 5.31
N VAL A 68 10.08 0.10 4.71
CA VAL A 68 9.25 -1.08 4.88
C VAL A 68 10.10 -2.25 5.35
N GLU A 69 9.46 -3.21 6.01
CA GLU A 69 10.14 -4.45 6.40
C GLU A 69 10.61 -5.23 5.17
N GLN A 70 11.52 -6.16 5.37
CA GLN A 70 11.96 -7.03 4.28
C GLN A 70 10.78 -7.78 3.68
N PRO A 71 10.77 -7.98 2.35
CA PRO A 71 9.71 -8.76 1.72
C PRO A 71 9.54 -10.13 2.37
N ASN A 72 8.30 -10.51 2.63
CA ASN A 72 7.96 -11.81 3.20
C ASN A 72 6.61 -12.29 2.65
N LYS A 73 6.34 -13.56 2.83
CA LYS A 73 5.16 -14.22 2.26
C LYS A 73 3.89 -14.08 3.07
N ASP A 74 3.93 -13.43 4.23
CA ASP A 74 2.78 -13.33 5.11
C ASP A 74 1.78 -12.32 4.58
N LEU A 75 0.60 -12.77 4.17
CA LEU A 75 -0.45 -11.92 3.60
C LEU A 75 -1.15 -11.06 4.65
N HIS A 76 -0.98 -11.35 5.93
CA HIS A 76 -1.74 -10.73 7.00
C HIS A 76 -0.91 -9.82 7.91
N THR A 77 0.35 -9.59 7.57
CA THR A 77 1.22 -8.70 8.33
C THR A 77 1.94 -7.72 7.42
N PHE A 78 2.19 -6.55 7.95
CA PHE A 78 3.00 -5.54 7.27
C PHE A 78 3.45 -4.50 8.29
N LYS A 79 4.68 -4.03 8.14
CA LYS A 79 5.21 -2.91 8.91
C LYS A 79 5.95 -1.96 8.00
N GLY A 80 5.63 -0.68 8.14
CA GLY A 80 6.31 0.37 7.41
C GLY A 80 6.24 1.67 8.18
N THR A 81 7.14 2.59 7.86
CA THR A 81 7.14 3.93 8.44
C THR A 81 7.32 4.93 7.31
N LEU A 82 6.38 5.86 7.21
CA LEU A 82 6.46 6.95 6.25
C LEU A 82 7.06 8.18 6.94
N TYR A 83 8.10 8.73 6.32
CA TYR A 83 8.77 9.96 6.79
C TYR A 83 8.45 11.09 5.83
N LEU A 84 7.89 12.17 6.35
CA LEU A 84 7.57 13.38 5.59
C LEU A 84 8.28 14.58 6.22
N ASP A 85 8.34 15.69 5.49
CA ASP A 85 8.95 16.95 5.94
C ASP A 85 10.38 16.75 6.44
N GLY A 86 11.22 16.08 5.66
CA GLY A 86 12.61 15.86 6.01
C GLY A 86 12.81 14.95 7.22
N GLY A 87 11.81 14.14 7.55
CA GLY A 87 11.86 13.22 8.67
C GLY A 87 11.23 13.75 9.96
N SER A 88 10.71 14.98 9.94
CA SER A 88 10.08 15.57 11.13
C SER A 88 8.70 14.99 11.43
N LYS A 89 8.05 14.40 10.41
CA LYS A 89 6.74 13.73 10.55
C LYS A 89 6.89 12.27 10.21
N MET A 90 6.41 11.42 11.09
CA MET A 90 6.48 9.96 10.96
C MET A 90 5.09 9.36 11.10
N PHE A 91 4.77 8.41 10.23
CA PHE A 91 3.49 7.69 10.27
C PHE A 91 3.75 6.18 10.19
N SER A 92 3.22 5.45 11.16
CA SER A 92 3.37 4.00 11.21
C SER A 92 2.29 3.31 10.39
N PHE A 93 2.69 2.39 9.53
CA PHE A 93 1.80 1.60 8.69
C PHE A 93 1.75 0.16 9.16
N SER A 94 0.60 -0.47 9.03
CA SER A 94 0.37 -1.88 9.32
C SER A 94 -0.38 -2.53 8.16
N GLN A 95 -0.79 -3.78 8.32
CA GLN A 95 -1.61 -4.43 7.29
C GLN A 95 -2.91 -3.67 6.98
N ASP A 96 -3.41 -2.86 7.91
CA ASP A 96 -4.63 -2.07 7.70
C ASP A 96 -4.47 -1.03 6.59
N GLN A 97 -3.25 -0.75 6.18
CA GLN A 97 -2.91 0.17 5.09
C GLN A 97 -2.36 -0.55 3.87
N LEU A 98 -2.22 -1.86 3.88
CA LEU A 98 -1.60 -2.59 2.78
C LEU A 98 -2.64 -3.08 1.78
N LEU A 99 -2.46 -2.68 0.52
CA LEU A 99 -3.25 -3.15 -0.62
C LEU A 99 -2.41 -4.20 -1.36
N LEU A 100 -2.85 -5.44 -1.34
CA LEU A 100 -2.07 -6.58 -1.85
C LEU A 100 -2.16 -6.68 -3.37
N LYS A 101 -1.04 -6.98 -4.01
CA LYS A 101 -1.03 -7.32 -5.44
C LYS A 101 -2.01 -8.46 -5.71
N GLY A 102 -2.81 -8.30 -6.74
CA GLY A 102 -3.81 -9.30 -7.13
C GLY A 102 -5.17 -9.13 -6.49
N ALA A 103 -5.27 -8.33 -5.42
CA ALA A 103 -6.57 -7.96 -4.86
C ALA A 103 -7.23 -6.90 -5.74
N ASN A 104 -8.53 -6.74 -5.59
CA ASN A 104 -9.30 -5.75 -6.34
C ASN A 104 -9.84 -4.67 -5.42
N LEU A 105 -9.80 -3.43 -5.89
CA LEU A 105 -10.49 -2.33 -5.22
C LEU A 105 -11.99 -2.53 -5.38
N ALA A 106 -12.74 -2.39 -4.29
CA ALA A 106 -14.19 -2.58 -4.29
C ALA A 106 -14.89 -1.44 -3.55
N ASN A 107 -16.07 -1.07 -4.05
CA ASN A 107 -16.94 -0.07 -3.41
C ASN A 107 -16.23 1.24 -3.06
N THR A 108 -15.21 1.59 -3.82
CA THR A 108 -14.40 2.80 -3.62
C THR A 108 -14.06 3.37 -4.98
N GLU A 109 -14.31 4.63 -5.21
CA GLU A 109 -14.12 5.23 -6.53
C GLU A 109 -12.65 5.22 -6.95
N TRP A 110 -11.76 5.64 -6.05
CA TRP A 110 -10.32 5.63 -6.30
C TRP A 110 -9.50 5.60 -5.00
N VAL A 111 -8.26 5.12 -5.12
CA VAL A 111 -7.26 5.19 -4.05
C VAL A 111 -5.95 5.71 -4.62
N VAL A 112 -5.16 6.33 -3.77
CA VAL A 112 -3.79 6.76 -4.06
C VAL A 112 -2.87 6.11 -3.03
N GLY A 113 -1.79 5.53 -3.50
CA GLY A 113 -0.83 4.88 -2.61
C GLY A 113 0.59 4.94 -3.14
N VAL A 114 1.49 4.45 -2.32
CA VAL A 114 2.92 4.32 -2.63
C VAL A 114 3.25 2.84 -2.72
N VAL A 115 3.94 2.45 -3.79
CA VAL A 115 4.33 1.07 -4.00
C VAL A 115 5.35 0.66 -2.94
N ALA A 116 5.04 -0.41 -2.20
CA ALA A 116 5.94 -0.97 -1.19
C ALA A 116 6.80 -2.10 -1.77
N TYR A 117 6.17 -3.04 -2.47
CA TYR A 117 6.88 -4.17 -3.08
C TYR A 117 6.37 -4.39 -4.50
N THR A 118 7.26 -4.82 -5.39
CA THR A 118 6.94 -5.08 -6.80
C THR A 118 7.39 -6.46 -7.23
N GLY A 119 6.79 -6.97 -8.31
CA GLY A 119 7.21 -8.20 -8.97
C GLY A 119 7.29 -9.39 -8.03
N GLU A 120 8.43 -10.05 -8.04
CA GLU A 120 8.65 -11.26 -7.25
C GLU A 120 8.77 -11.00 -5.74
N GLN A 121 8.92 -9.75 -5.33
CA GLN A 121 9.00 -9.38 -3.92
C GLN A 121 7.66 -9.11 -3.28
N THR A 122 6.59 -9.15 -4.06
CA THR A 122 5.24 -8.99 -3.52
C THR A 122 4.86 -10.19 -2.67
N LYS A 123 3.99 -9.97 -1.71
CA LYS A 123 3.58 -11.02 -0.77
C LYS A 123 2.96 -12.23 -1.46
N ILE A 124 2.14 -12.00 -2.48
CA ILE A 124 1.50 -13.09 -3.19
C ILE A 124 2.53 -13.92 -4.00
N MET A 125 3.50 -13.25 -4.60
CA MET A 125 4.53 -13.95 -5.37
C MET A 125 5.44 -14.77 -4.45
N LEU A 126 5.82 -14.24 -3.31
CA LEU A 126 6.63 -14.97 -2.32
C LEU A 126 5.85 -16.14 -1.73
N ASN A 127 4.56 -15.96 -1.50
CA ASN A 127 3.70 -17.02 -0.99
C ASN A 127 3.58 -18.19 -1.99
N SER A 128 3.56 -17.90 -3.29
CA SER A 128 3.43 -18.91 -4.34
C SER A 128 4.73 -19.65 -4.65
N GLN A 129 5.89 -19.13 -4.23
CA GLN A 129 7.20 -19.70 -4.56
C GLN A 129 7.67 -20.80 -3.62
N LYS A 130 6.90 -21.15 -2.60
CA LYS A 130 7.13 -22.31 -1.73
C LYS A 130 8.57 -22.48 -1.24
N GLY A 131 9.14 -21.42 -0.65
CA GLY A 131 10.45 -21.50 0.00
C GLY A 131 11.65 -21.51 -0.93
N ARG A 132 11.47 -21.23 -2.21
CA ARG A 132 12.58 -21.18 -3.16
C ARG A 132 13.30 -19.84 -3.19
N VAL A 133 12.79 -18.85 -2.48
CA VAL A 133 13.32 -17.49 -2.52
C VAL A 133 14.43 -17.32 -1.49
N LYS A 134 15.61 -16.96 -1.97
CA LYS A 134 16.69 -16.52 -1.10
C LYS A 134 16.65 -15.01 -1.03
N MET A 135 16.24 -14.49 0.09
CA MET A 135 16.10 -13.07 0.33
C MET A 135 17.36 -12.48 0.98
N SER A 136 18.53 -12.86 0.45
CA SER A 136 19.78 -12.28 0.96
C SER A 136 19.91 -10.83 0.52
N HIS A 137 20.41 -10.00 1.40
CA HIS A 137 20.81 -8.61 1.13
C HIS A 137 19.71 -7.56 1.00
N LEU A 138 18.49 -7.87 1.37
CA LEU A 138 17.42 -6.88 1.38
C LEU A 138 17.20 -6.38 2.81
N GLU A 139 18.09 -5.54 3.26
CA GLU A 139 17.96 -4.91 4.58
C GLU A 139 17.33 -3.54 4.40
N GLY A 140 16.15 -3.35 5.01
CA GLY A 140 15.51 -2.05 5.08
C GLY A 140 15.28 -1.39 3.74
N MET A 141 14.33 -1.87 2.97
CA MET A 141 13.99 -1.22 1.70
C MET A 141 13.48 0.18 1.95
N VAL A 142 14.12 1.15 1.33
CA VAL A 142 13.70 2.54 1.35
C VAL A 142 13.13 2.87 -0.02
N ASN A 143 11.85 3.12 -0.09
CA ASN A 143 11.19 3.53 -1.32
C ASN A 143 10.92 5.03 -1.27
N GLN A 144 11.36 5.74 -2.30
CA GLN A 144 10.99 7.12 -2.46
C GLN A 144 9.49 7.22 -2.75
N LEU A 145 8.89 8.32 -2.30
CA LEU A 145 7.48 8.54 -2.49
C LEU A 145 7.17 8.73 -3.97
N VAL A 146 6.55 7.75 -4.60
CA VAL A 146 6.10 7.81 -5.98
C VAL A 146 4.59 7.59 -5.98
N ILE A 147 3.85 8.56 -6.50
CA ILE A 147 2.40 8.52 -6.52
C ILE A 147 1.93 8.04 -7.88
N TYR A 148 1.15 6.97 -7.88
CA TYR A 148 0.59 6.38 -9.09
C TYR A 148 -0.90 6.67 -9.21
#